data_dd98e8b2beed579983d571cb8c587190
#
_entry.id   dd98e8b2beed579983d571cb8c587190
#
_cell.length_a   1.000
_cell.length_b   1.000
_cell.length_c   1.000
_cell.angle_alpha   90.00
_cell.angle_beta   90.00
_cell.angle_gamma   90.00
#
_symmetry.space_group_name_H-M   'P 1'
#
loop_
_entity.id
_entity.type
_entity.pdbx_description
1 polymer ?
#
loop_
_entity_poly.entity_id
_entity_poly.type
_entity_poly.pdbx_seq_one_letter_code
_entity_poly.pdbx_strand_id
1 'polypeptide(L)'
;MHPSLEILYYRMLGAHIGKNVQIHKQARLGEYDLITIHDGCHIDKALVRGFCVEREGHFRLDNIVIGRNAVVNTYTQLAPGAVIPDGAVYGPHASSHDPPSPPSLADYNRDSIAQPHWLLQILVAWPLELVVLFVSCQFFLIHFVFAIIDPVLV
;
A
#
# COMPACT_ATOMS: atom_id res chain seq x y z
N MET A 1 -9.19 3.21 -4.12
CA MET A 1 -8.80 2.09 -4.98
C MET A 1 -8.90 0.80 -4.17
N HIS A 2 -9.47 -0.26 -4.70
CA HIS A 2 -9.60 -1.54 -3.97
C HIS A 2 -8.22 -2.14 -3.73
N PRO A 3 -7.91 -2.73 -2.56
CA PRO A 3 -6.58 -3.26 -2.23
C PRO A 3 -6.03 -4.26 -3.27
N SER A 4 -6.92 -5.07 -3.86
CA SER A 4 -6.54 -6.04 -4.89
C SER A 4 -6.09 -5.39 -6.20
N LEU A 5 -6.64 -4.23 -6.56
CA LEU A 5 -6.26 -3.48 -7.76
C LEU A 5 -4.90 -2.79 -7.57
N GLU A 6 -4.61 -2.37 -6.35
CA GLU A 6 -3.32 -1.77 -6.00
C GLU A 6 -2.18 -2.80 -6.09
N ILE A 7 -2.40 -4.01 -5.59
CA ILE A 7 -1.45 -5.12 -5.72
C ILE A 7 -1.24 -5.49 -7.21
N LEU A 8 -2.33 -5.55 -7.98
CA LEU A 8 -2.24 -5.82 -9.42
C LEU A 8 -1.42 -4.74 -10.14
N TYR A 9 -1.66 -3.48 -9.80
CA TYR A 9 -0.90 -2.35 -10.34
C TYR A 9 0.60 -2.47 -10.06
N TYR A 10 1.00 -2.77 -8.83
CA TYR A 10 2.41 -2.97 -8.49
C TYR A 10 3.04 -4.17 -9.21
N ARG A 11 2.28 -5.27 -9.39
CA ARG A 11 2.74 -6.42 -10.18
C ARG A 11 2.96 -6.07 -11.65
N MET A 12 2.09 -5.25 -12.23
CA MET A 12 2.25 -4.76 -13.61
C MET A 12 3.48 -3.86 -13.78
N LEU A 13 3.90 -3.18 -12.71
CA LEU A 13 5.11 -2.35 -12.68
C LEU A 13 6.39 -3.16 -12.39
N GLY A 14 6.28 -4.50 -12.27
CA GLY A 14 7.45 -5.38 -12.12
C GLY A 14 7.66 -5.92 -10.71
N ALA A 15 6.88 -5.51 -9.69
CA ALA A 15 7.03 -6.01 -8.33
C ALA A 15 6.59 -7.47 -8.20
N HIS A 16 7.38 -8.27 -7.51
CA HIS A 16 7.04 -9.64 -7.17
C HIS A 16 6.29 -9.65 -5.83
N ILE A 17 4.95 -9.72 -5.88
CA ILE A 17 4.11 -9.69 -4.68
C ILE A 17 3.35 -11.00 -4.56
N GLY A 18 3.45 -11.65 -3.40
CA GLY A 18 2.79 -12.90 -3.07
C GLY A 18 1.27 -12.77 -2.84
N LYS A 19 0.69 -13.81 -2.25
CA LYS A 19 -0.74 -13.87 -1.93
C LYS A 19 -0.98 -13.29 -0.52
N ASN A 20 -2.21 -12.79 -0.29
CA ASN A 20 -2.65 -12.24 1.01
C ASN A 20 -1.73 -11.13 1.57
N VAL A 21 -1.06 -10.39 0.70
CA VAL A 21 -0.26 -9.24 1.09
C VAL A 21 -1.19 -8.05 1.31
N GLN A 22 -0.96 -7.32 2.40
CA GLN A 22 -1.68 -6.10 2.73
C GLN A 22 -0.71 -4.93 2.69
N ILE A 23 -0.99 -3.96 1.83
CA ILE A 23 -0.19 -2.75 1.67
C ILE A 23 -1.09 -1.56 2.03
N HIS A 24 -0.65 -0.75 2.98
CA HIS A 24 -1.39 0.45 3.36
C HIS A 24 -1.30 1.51 2.27
N LYS A 25 -2.38 2.25 2.00
CA LYS A 25 -2.47 3.29 0.96
C LYS A 25 -1.39 4.38 1.03
N GLN A 26 -0.81 4.59 2.20
CA GLN A 26 0.27 5.56 2.42
C GLN A 26 1.66 4.92 2.44
N ALA A 27 1.77 3.62 2.20
CA ALA A 27 3.06 2.99 1.95
C ALA A 27 3.67 3.55 0.66
N ARG A 28 4.96 3.79 0.68
CA ARG A 28 5.70 4.29 -0.48
C ARG A 28 6.65 3.22 -0.95
N LEU A 29 6.29 2.56 -2.04
CA LEU A 29 7.13 1.62 -2.74
C LEU A 29 7.76 2.33 -3.94
N GLY A 30 9.07 2.22 -4.09
CA GLY A 30 9.79 2.74 -5.27
C GLY A 30 10.64 1.64 -5.88
N GLU A 31 11.01 1.78 -7.15
CA GLU A 31 11.80 0.81 -7.88
C GLU A 31 11.16 -0.60 -7.81
N TYR A 32 9.94 -0.72 -8.34
CA TYR A 32 9.06 -1.88 -8.16
C TYR A 32 9.67 -3.20 -8.63
N ASP A 33 10.48 -3.17 -9.67
CA ASP A 33 11.21 -4.30 -10.24
C ASP A 33 12.25 -4.90 -9.28
N LEU A 34 12.68 -4.13 -8.28
CA LEU A 34 13.64 -4.57 -7.25
C LEU A 34 12.96 -5.07 -5.97
N ILE A 35 11.61 -5.08 -5.92
CA ILE A 35 10.87 -5.44 -4.70
C ILE A 35 10.26 -6.82 -4.83
N THR A 36 10.62 -7.70 -3.90
CA THR A 36 10.00 -9.01 -3.72
C THR A 36 9.34 -9.10 -2.35
N ILE A 37 8.03 -9.30 -2.32
CA ILE A 37 7.22 -9.45 -1.11
C ILE A 37 6.59 -10.84 -1.14
N HIS A 38 6.90 -11.66 -0.15
CA HIS A 38 6.31 -12.98 -0.03
C HIS A 38 4.90 -12.97 0.56
N ASP A 39 4.30 -14.16 0.69
CA ASP A 39 2.91 -14.32 1.10
C ASP A 39 2.64 -13.84 2.54
N GLY A 40 1.43 -13.31 2.78
CA GLY A 40 0.96 -12.96 4.11
C GLY A 40 1.58 -11.72 4.74
N CYS A 41 2.40 -10.97 4.00
CA CYS A 41 3.07 -9.78 4.52
C CYS A 41 2.10 -8.63 4.78
N HIS A 42 2.42 -7.84 5.80
CA HIS A 42 1.72 -6.61 6.09
C HIS A 42 2.70 -5.42 6.08
N ILE A 43 2.42 -4.45 5.22
CA ILE A 43 3.20 -3.23 5.08
C ILE A 43 2.30 -2.05 5.41
N ASP A 44 2.59 -1.39 6.52
CA ASP A 44 1.91 -0.16 6.91
C ASP A 44 2.54 1.06 6.19
N LYS A 45 2.45 2.25 6.72
CA LYS A 45 3.00 3.50 6.18
C LYS A 45 4.54 3.48 6.15
N ALA A 46 5.12 2.53 5.45
CA ALA A 46 6.55 2.35 5.35
C ALA A 46 7.12 2.92 4.06
N LEU A 47 8.42 3.18 4.05
CA LEU A 47 9.18 3.55 2.86
C LEU A 47 10.04 2.36 2.44
N VAL A 48 9.75 1.80 1.27
CA VAL A 48 10.48 0.66 0.69
C VAL A 48 11.10 1.11 -0.62
N ARG A 49 12.41 1.30 -0.63
CA ARG A 49 13.12 1.80 -1.81
C ARG A 49 14.38 1.00 -2.10
N GLY A 50 14.43 0.44 -3.31
CA GLY A 50 15.60 -0.25 -3.84
C GLY A 50 16.75 0.69 -4.27
N PHE A 51 16.61 1.99 -4.05
CA PHE A 51 17.56 3.03 -4.46
C PHE A 51 18.02 3.89 -3.29
N CYS A 52 19.30 4.14 -3.21
CA CYS A 52 19.86 5.18 -2.35
C CYS A 52 21.08 5.86 -3.00
N VAL A 53 21.39 7.04 -2.50
CA VAL A 53 22.61 7.79 -2.87
C VAL A 53 23.58 7.71 -1.70
N GLU A 54 24.78 7.20 -1.95
CA GLU A 54 25.83 7.11 -0.97
C GLU A 54 26.62 8.43 -0.86
N ARG A 55 27.42 8.54 0.19
CA ARG A 55 28.12 9.78 0.58
C ARG A 55 29.01 10.39 -0.51
N GLU A 56 29.54 9.56 -1.41
CA GLU A 56 30.43 9.99 -2.49
C GLU A 56 29.69 10.26 -3.81
N GLY A 57 28.35 10.31 -3.79
CA GLY A 57 27.53 10.51 -4.97
C GLY A 57 27.32 9.24 -5.80
N HIS A 58 27.74 8.07 -5.32
CA HIS A 58 27.44 6.79 -5.95
C HIS A 58 25.97 6.43 -5.75
N PHE A 59 25.37 5.89 -6.83
CA PHE A 59 24.02 5.35 -6.79
C PHE A 59 24.09 3.87 -6.46
N ARG A 60 23.34 3.42 -5.45
CA ARG A 60 23.16 2.03 -5.13
C ARG A 60 21.74 1.60 -5.43
N LEU A 61 21.62 0.60 -6.27
CA LEU A 61 20.38 -0.10 -6.60
C LEU A 61 20.55 -1.54 -6.14
N ASP A 62 19.64 -2.05 -5.34
CA ASP A 62 19.71 -3.42 -4.86
C ASP A 62 18.31 -3.96 -4.52
N ASN A 63 18.16 -5.28 -4.59
CA ASN A 63 16.89 -5.95 -4.36
C ASN A 63 16.49 -5.87 -2.89
N ILE A 64 15.19 -5.70 -2.65
CA ILE A 64 14.58 -5.80 -1.33
C ILE A 64 13.73 -7.07 -1.31
N VAL A 65 13.97 -7.93 -0.32
CA VAL A 65 13.23 -9.16 -0.13
C VAL A 65 12.53 -9.14 1.22
N ILE A 66 11.20 -9.23 1.22
CA ILE A 66 10.38 -9.29 2.42
C ILE A 66 9.85 -10.71 2.56
N GLY A 67 10.28 -11.41 3.62
CA GLY A 67 9.93 -12.79 3.92
C GLY A 67 8.44 -12.98 4.23
N ARG A 68 8.01 -14.23 4.32
CA ARG A 68 6.61 -14.60 4.55
C ARG A 68 6.12 -14.13 5.91
N ASN A 69 4.86 -13.69 5.97
CA ASN A 69 4.21 -13.22 7.20
C ASN A 69 5.00 -12.13 7.94
N ALA A 70 5.89 -11.42 7.25
CA ALA A 70 6.62 -10.32 7.82
C ALA A 70 5.73 -9.08 7.97
N VAL A 71 6.02 -8.29 9.00
CA VAL A 71 5.28 -7.08 9.34
C VAL A 71 6.23 -5.90 9.33
N VAL A 72 5.91 -4.93 8.49
CA VAL A 72 6.64 -3.67 8.39
C VAL A 72 5.72 -2.55 8.87
N ASN A 73 5.96 -2.06 10.08
CA ASN A 73 5.09 -1.06 10.71
C ASN A 73 5.38 0.38 10.20
N THR A 74 4.57 1.29 10.71
CA THR A 74 4.54 2.71 10.34
C THR A 74 5.91 3.38 10.41
N TYR A 75 6.26 4.13 9.37
CA TYR A 75 7.50 4.91 9.23
C TYR A 75 8.80 4.07 9.25
N THR A 76 8.69 2.76 9.06
CA THR A 76 9.88 1.91 8.85
C THR A 76 10.48 2.20 7.47
N GLN A 77 11.80 2.27 7.40
CA GLN A 77 12.54 2.51 6.17
C GLN A 77 13.35 1.28 5.78
N LEU A 78 13.04 0.70 4.62
CA LEU A 78 13.80 -0.39 4.05
C LEU A 78 14.74 0.15 2.96
N ALA A 79 16.03 -0.02 3.20
CA ALA A 79 17.09 0.42 2.29
C ALA A 79 17.40 -0.65 1.23
N PRO A 80 18.10 -0.30 0.13
CA PRO A 80 18.56 -1.24 -0.88
C PRO A 80 19.34 -2.41 -0.26
N GLY A 81 19.06 -3.62 -0.72
CA GLY A 81 19.67 -4.84 -0.21
C GLY A 81 19.07 -5.38 1.09
N ALA A 82 17.96 -4.81 1.55
CA ALA A 82 17.30 -5.29 2.77
C ALA A 82 16.68 -6.67 2.56
N VAL A 83 16.99 -7.61 3.45
CA VAL A 83 16.39 -8.93 3.50
C VAL A 83 15.68 -9.08 4.85
N ILE A 84 14.36 -9.09 4.81
CA ILE A 84 13.51 -9.25 5.98
C ILE A 84 13.21 -10.74 6.16
N PRO A 85 13.56 -11.36 7.30
CA PRO A 85 13.28 -12.77 7.55
C PRO A 85 11.78 -13.08 7.62
N ASP A 86 11.43 -14.35 7.43
CA ASP A 86 10.06 -14.84 7.59
C ASP A 86 9.55 -14.58 9.02
N GLY A 87 8.32 -14.05 9.14
CA GLY A 87 7.68 -13.74 10.41
C GLY A 87 8.32 -12.59 11.20
N ALA A 88 9.29 -11.88 10.63
CA ALA A 88 9.92 -10.76 11.32
C ALA A 88 8.98 -9.57 11.43
N VAL A 89 9.06 -8.89 12.56
CA VAL A 89 8.31 -7.67 12.84
C VAL A 89 9.30 -6.52 12.98
N TYR A 90 9.17 -5.53 12.12
CA TYR A 90 9.89 -4.27 12.23
C TYR A 90 8.97 -3.23 12.85
N GLY A 91 9.37 -2.74 14.02
CA GLY A 91 8.61 -1.77 14.82
C GLY A 91 8.48 -0.41 14.15
N PRO A 92 7.63 0.48 14.69
CA PRO A 92 7.51 1.82 14.13
C PRO A 92 8.84 2.57 14.19
N HIS A 93 9.11 3.37 13.15
CA HIS A 93 10.34 4.16 12.99
C HIS A 93 11.63 3.32 12.93
N ALA A 94 11.53 2.04 12.60
CA ALA A 94 12.69 1.16 12.44
C ALA A 94 13.37 1.35 11.08
N SER A 95 14.60 0.90 11.00
CA SER A 95 15.38 0.79 9.77
C SER A 95 15.64 -0.68 9.43
N SER A 96 15.92 -0.97 8.17
CA SER A 96 16.37 -2.32 7.75
C SER A 96 17.67 -2.76 8.40
N HIS A 97 18.40 -1.85 9.05
CA HIS A 97 19.64 -2.14 9.80
C HIS A 97 19.37 -2.47 11.28
N ASP A 98 18.16 -2.22 11.76
CA ASP A 98 17.79 -2.52 13.13
C ASP A 98 17.43 -4.01 13.28
N PRO A 99 17.64 -4.60 14.46
CA PRO A 99 17.15 -5.94 14.72
C PRO A 99 15.61 -5.97 14.70
N PRO A 100 14.99 -7.06 14.23
CA PRO A 100 13.54 -7.19 14.24
C PRO A 100 13.02 -7.12 15.69
N SER A 101 11.90 -6.41 15.85
CA SER A 101 11.23 -6.35 17.15
C SER A 101 10.66 -7.72 17.54
N PRO A 102 10.62 -8.06 18.82
CA PRO A 102 9.95 -9.27 19.25
C PRO A 102 8.47 -9.22 18.82
N PRO A 103 7.89 -10.33 18.33
CA PRO A 103 6.49 -10.37 17.91
C PRO A 103 5.58 -9.98 19.07
N SER A 104 4.67 -9.05 18.85
CA SER A 104 3.67 -8.65 19.84
C SER A 104 2.52 -9.67 19.86
N LEU A 105 1.82 -9.80 21.02
CA LEU A 105 0.62 -10.65 21.11
C LEU A 105 -0.46 -10.25 20.08
N ALA A 106 -0.50 -8.99 19.66
CA ALA A 106 -1.41 -8.51 18.63
C ALA A 106 -1.08 -9.07 17.24
N ASP A 107 0.18 -9.38 16.97
CA ASP A 107 0.61 -9.93 15.70
C ASP A 107 0.20 -11.40 15.54
N TYR A 108 0.12 -12.15 16.64
CA TYR A 108 -0.35 -13.54 16.63
C TYR A 108 -1.85 -13.69 16.35
N ASN A 109 -2.67 -12.68 16.68
CA ASN A 109 -4.11 -12.72 16.45
C ASN A 109 -4.55 -12.18 15.07
N ARG A 110 -3.62 -11.76 14.23
CA ARG A 110 -3.94 -11.16 12.93
C ARG A 110 -4.65 -12.14 11.99
N ASP A 111 -4.26 -13.41 12.00
CA ASP A 111 -4.86 -14.45 11.16
C ASP A 111 -6.27 -14.84 11.60
N SER A 112 -6.69 -14.44 12.82
CA SER A 112 -8.02 -14.71 13.36
C SER A 112 -9.09 -13.70 12.90
N ILE A 113 -8.70 -12.59 12.28
CA ILE A 113 -9.65 -11.61 11.77
C ILE A 113 -10.21 -12.10 10.44
N ALA A 114 -11.47 -12.57 10.47
CA ALA A 114 -12.16 -13.01 9.28
C ALA A 114 -12.25 -11.87 8.26
N GLN A 115 -11.55 -12.01 7.15
CA GLN A 115 -11.66 -11.09 6.02
C GLN A 115 -13.01 -11.30 5.33
N PRO A 116 -13.81 -10.26 5.07
CA PRO A 116 -15.04 -10.42 4.33
C PRO A 116 -14.75 -10.97 2.93
N HIS A 117 -15.58 -11.90 2.48
CA HIS A 117 -15.42 -12.52 1.17
C HIS A 117 -15.37 -11.44 0.07
N TRP A 118 -14.46 -11.57 -0.89
CA TRP A 118 -14.24 -10.59 -1.95
C TRP A 118 -15.50 -10.23 -2.74
N LEU A 119 -16.44 -11.18 -2.92
CA LEU A 119 -17.75 -10.92 -3.53
C LEU A 119 -18.60 -9.95 -2.72
N LEU A 120 -18.59 -10.06 -1.38
CA LEU A 120 -19.28 -9.12 -0.50
C LEU A 120 -18.68 -7.72 -0.58
N GLN A 121 -17.37 -7.62 -0.69
CA GLN A 121 -16.69 -6.33 -0.86
C GLN A 121 -17.09 -5.66 -2.17
N ILE A 122 -17.17 -6.40 -3.28
CA ILE A 122 -17.62 -5.88 -4.57
C ILE A 122 -19.11 -5.51 -4.52
N LEU A 123 -19.97 -6.38 -3.99
CA LEU A 123 -21.43 -6.15 -3.92
C LEU A 123 -21.81 -4.93 -3.06
N VAL A 124 -21.02 -4.60 -2.06
CA VAL A 124 -21.30 -3.45 -1.17
C VAL A 124 -20.56 -2.18 -1.62
N ALA A 125 -19.30 -2.30 -2.01
CA ALA A 125 -18.49 -1.13 -2.37
C ALA A 125 -18.92 -0.50 -3.70
N TRP A 126 -19.20 -1.30 -4.71
CA TRP A 126 -19.58 -0.79 -6.04
C TRP A 126 -20.88 0.01 -6.06
N PRO A 127 -22.00 -0.46 -5.44
CA PRO A 127 -23.21 0.33 -5.37
C PRO A 127 -23.00 1.64 -4.60
N LEU A 128 -22.21 1.62 -3.53
CA LEU A 128 -21.93 2.81 -2.74
C LEU A 128 -21.13 3.85 -3.55
N GLU A 129 -20.10 3.40 -4.30
CA GLU A 129 -19.33 4.28 -5.18
C GLU A 129 -20.19 4.85 -6.32
N LEU A 130 -21.10 4.06 -6.88
CA LEU A 130 -22.04 4.54 -7.89
C LEU A 130 -23.00 5.61 -7.35
N VAL A 131 -23.51 5.44 -6.12
CA VAL A 131 -24.34 6.46 -5.47
C VAL A 131 -23.58 7.75 -5.24
N VAL A 132 -22.34 7.67 -4.75
CA VAL A 132 -21.47 8.84 -4.54
C VAL A 132 -21.18 9.55 -5.88
N LEU A 133 -20.91 8.79 -6.93
CA LEU A 133 -20.66 9.34 -8.26
C LEU A 133 -21.90 10.01 -8.84
N PHE A 134 -23.09 9.42 -8.66
CA PHE A 134 -24.37 9.98 -9.09
C PHE A 134 -24.68 11.30 -8.37
N VAL A 135 -24.52 11.36 -7.06
CA VAL A 135 -24.70 12.60 -6.27
C VAL A 135 -23.69 13.65 -6.71
N SER A 136 -22.43 13.30 -6.92
CA SER A 136 -21.39 14.23 -7.39
C SER A 136 -21.72 14.79 -8.77
N CYS A 137 -22.20 13.97 -9.70
CA CYS A 137 -22.64 14.43 -11.03
C CYS A 137 -23.80 15.41 -10.97
N GLN A 138 -24.75 15.20 -10.05
CA GLN A 138 -25.87 16.16 -9.87
C GLN A 138 -25.39 17.52 -9.35
N PHE A 139 -24.46 17.55 -8.41
CA PHE A 139 -23.83 18.80 -7.97
C PHE A 139 -23.14 19.54 -9.12
N PHE A 140 -22.44 18.82 -9.98
CA PHE A 140 -21.78 19.40 -11.14
C PHE A 140 -22.75 19.97 -12.16
N LEU A 141 -23.86 19.28 -12.43
CA LEU A 141 -24.93 19.74 -13.32
C LEU A 141 -25.60 21.00 -12.79
N ILE A 142 -25.89 21.05 -11.50
CA ILE A 142 -26.50 22.22 -10.86
C ILE A 142 -25.58 23.44 -10.98
N HIS A 143 -24.28 23.29 -10.67
CA HIS A 143 -23.31 24.36 -10.82
C HIS A 143 -23.15 24.82 -12.28
N PHE A 144 -23.18 23.90 -13.22
CA PHE A 144 -23.09 24.20 -14.64
C PHE A 144 -24.30 24.98 -15.15
N VAL A 145 -25.51 24.61 -14.69
CA VAL A 145 -26.76 25.33 -14.99
C VAL A 145 -26.73 26.74 -14.40
N PHE A 146 -26.28 26.92 -13.17
CA PHE A 146 -26.13 28.25 -12.56
C PHE A 146 -25.10 29.09 -13.30
N ALA A 147 -23.97 28.54 -13.71
CA ALA A 147 -22.94 29.23 -14.46
C ALA A 147 -23.41 29.69 -15.86
N ILE A 148 -24.41 29.04 -16.45
CA ILE A 148 -25.01 29.45 -17.71
C ILE A 148 -26.10 30.52 -17.49
N ILE A 149 -26.82 30.48 -16.38
CA ILE A 149 -27.93 31.41 -16.10
C ILE A 149 -27.41 32.76 -15.59
N ASP A 150 -26.35 32.79 -14.79
CA ASP A 150 -25.74 34.03 -14.27
C ASP A 150 -25.32 35.05 -15.35
N PRO A 151 -24.71 34.67 -16.50
CA PRO A 151 -24.39 35.64 -17.54
C PRO A 151 -25.59 36.11 -18.35
N VAL A 152 -26.77 35.51 -18.19
CA VAL A 152 -28.00 35.86 -18.89
C VAL A 152 -28.84 36.86 -18.09
N LEU A 153 -28.55 37.05 -16.76
CA LEU A 153 -29.24 37.93 -15.85
C LEU A 153 -28.54 39.28 -15.65
N VAL A 154 -27.41 39.56 -16.25
CA VAL A 154 -26.71 40.84 -16.37
C VAL A 154 -26.77 41.36 -17.80
#